data_963ff978112c1c11c99360e7c6588956
#
_entry.id   963ff978112c1c11c99360e7c6588956
#
_cell.length_a   1.000
_cell.length_b   1.000
_cell.length_c   1.000
_cell.angle_alpha   90.00
_cell.angle_beta   90.00
_cell.angle_gamma   90.00
#
_symmetry.space_group_name_H-M   'P 1'
#
loop_
_entity.id
_entity.type
_entity.pdbx_description
1 polymer ?
#
loop_
_entity_poly.entity_id
_entity_poly.type
_entity_poly.pdbx_seq_one_letter_code
_entity_poly.pdbx_strand_id
1 'polypeptide(L)'
;MALTPDGVREFERAGVQVFVETQAGAAASITDAEYTAAGATIVPTAADAWSQSMVVKVKEPTEKEFGFLRPDLTLFTYLHLAAYPKVAKALLEKKTTGIAYETVQLEDGSLPLLAPMSEVAGRLLDRKSVV
;
A
#
# COMPACT_ATOMS: atom_id res chain seq x y z
N MET A 1 6.08 1.37 -4.27
CA MET A 1 6.58 1.23 -2.88
C MET A 1 5.55 1.79 -1.92
N ALA A 2 5.13 1.00 -0.95
CA ALA A 2 4.12 1.41 0.05
C ALA A 2 4.74 1.66 1.44
N LEU A 3 5.93 1.13 1.69
CA LEU A 3 6.62 1.21 2.97
C LEU A 3 8.09 1.59 2.74
N THR A 4 8.61 2.51 3.55
CA THR A 4 10.04 2.85 3.57
C THR A 4 10.81 1.94 4.54
N PRO A 5 12.15 1.86 4.46
CA PRO A 5 12.95 1.15 5.48
C PRO A 5 12.68 1.63 6.91
N ASP A 6 12.42 2.93 7.12
CA ASP A 6 12.05 3.44 8.44
C ASP A 6 10.71 2.89 8.91
N GLY A 7 9.72 2.81 8.02
CA GLY A 7 8.45 2.17 8.32
C GLY A 7 8.61 0.68 8.66
N VAL A 8 9.52 -0.03 7.98
CA VAL A 8 9.85 -1.43 8.32
C VAL A 8 10.37 -1.53 9.74
N ARG A 9 11.30 -0.65 10.15
CA ARG A 9 11.84 -0.65 11.53
C ARG A 9 10.75 -0.46 12.60
N GLU A 10 9.74 0.38 12.31
CA GLU A 10 8.62 0.57 13.25
C GLU A 10 7.76 -0.69 13.37
N PHE A 11 7.50 -1.39 12.26
CA PHE A 11 6.80 -2.68 12.30
C PHE A 11 7.60 -3.74 13.05
N GLU A 12 8.90 -3.84 12.79
CA GLU A 12 9.81 -4.75 13.52
C GLU A 12 9.79 -4.49 15.04
N ARG A 13 9.85 -3.23 15.45
CA ARG A 13 9.74 -2.85 16.88
C ARG A 13 8.40 -3.25 17.48
N ALA A 14 7.35 -3.27 16.69
CA ALA A 14 6.02 -3.74 17.10
C ALA A 14 5.89 -5.28 17.06
N GLY A 15 6.94 -6.02 16.70
CA GLY A 15 6.93 -7.48 16.58
C GLY A 15 6.23 -8.01 15.34
N VAL A 16 6.06 -7.17 14.32
CA VAL A 16 5.42 -7.53 13.05
C VAL A 16 6.49 -7.85 12.00
N GLN A 17 6.45 -9.06 11.46
CA GLN A 17 7.33 -9.46 10.36
C GLN A 17 6.91 -8.79 9.06
N VAL A 18 7.88 -8.21 8.33
CA VAL A 18 7.65 -7.52 7.07
C VAL A 18 8.31 -8.27 5.93
N PHE A 19 7.54 -8.55 4.89
CA PHE A 19 7.98 -9.19 3.65
C PHE A 19 7.90 -8.17 2.52
N VAL A 20 8.98 -8.03 1.75
CA VAL A 20 9.07 -7.06 0.66
C VAL A 20 9.44 -7.80 -0.61
N GLU A 21 8.67 -7.62 -1.69
CA GLU A 21 9.02 -8.15 -3.00
C GLU A 21 10.34 -7.52 -3.49
N THR A 22 11.23 -8.34 -4.05
CA THR A 22 12.49 -7.85 -4.61
C THR A 22 12.25 -6.68 -5.57
N GLN A 23 13.10 -5.67 -5.51
CA GLN A 23 13.05 -4.44 -6.31
C GLN A 23 11.79 -3.56 -6.09
N ALA A 24 10.96 -3.82 -5.09
CA ALA A 24 9.78 -3.00 -4.81
C ALA A 24 10.10 -1.53 -4.54
N GLY A 25 11.30 -1.22 -4.04
CA GLY A 25 11.79 0.13 -3.78
C GLY A 25 12.58 0.78 -4.93
N ALA A 26 12.90 0.05 -5.99
CA ALA A 26 13.85 0.49 -7.03
C ALA A 26 13.46 1.85 -7.68
N ALA A 27 12.18 2.05 -7.98
CA ALA A 27 11.70 3.32 -8.54
C ALA A 27 11.82 4.52 -7.58
N ALA A 28 12.05 4.29 -6.29
CA ALA A 28 12.30 5.31 -5.28
C ALA A 28 13.78 5.31 -4.82
N SER A 29 14.66 4.64 -5.55
CA SER A 29 16.09 4.49 -5.25
C SER A 29 16.35 3.82 -3.90
N ILE A 30 15.45 2.94 -3.45
CA ILE A 30 15.60 2.13 -2.24
C ILE A 30 15.92 0.70 -2.67
N THR A 31 17.02 0.16 -2.17
CA THR A 31 17.52 -1.17 -2.50
C THR A 31 16.92 -2.25 -1.59
N ASP A 32 16.96 -3.51 -2.05
CA ASP A 32 16.60 -4.66 -1.22
C ASP A 32 17.49 -4.78 0.02
N ALA A 33 18.78 -4.38 -0.10
CA ALA A 33 19.71 -4.38 1.04
C ALA A 33 19.29 -3.40 2.14
N GLU A 34 18.74 -2.23 1.79
CA GLU A 34 18.23 -1.26 2.76
C GLU A 34 17.00 -1.78 3.49
N TYR A 35 16.12 -2.50 2.80
CA TYR A 35 14.99 -3.18 3.41
C TYR A 35 15.42 -4.30 4.34
N THR A 36 16.37 -5.12 3.91
CA THR A 36 16.95 -6.20 4.74
C THR A 36 17.63 -5.63 6.00
N ALA A 37 18.40 -4.55 5.85
CA ALA A 37 19.03 -3.85 6.99
C ALA A 37 18.01 -3.23 7.95
N ALA A 38 16.80 -2.98 7.50
CA ALA A 38 15.69 -2.51 8.33
C ALA A 38 14.90 -3.64 9.02
N GLY A 39 15.19 -4.91 8.70
CA GLY A 39 14.53 -6.07 9.28
C GLY A 39 13.55 -6.81 8.35
N ALA A 40 13.34 -6.31 7.11
CA ALA A 40 12.45 -6.99 6.18
C ALA A 40 13.06 -8.26 5.60
N THR A 41 12.22 -9.24 5.32
CA THR A 41 12.54 -10.40 4.50
C THR A 41 12.22 -10.09 3.04
N ILE A 42 13.21 -10.19 2.16
CA ILE A 42 12.99 -10.05 0.72
C ILE A 42 12.44 -11.34 0.15
N VAL A 43 11.35 -11.23 -0.60
CA VAL A 43 10.72 -12.37 -1.29
C VAL A 43 10.82 -12.21 -2.81
N PRO A 44 10.97 -13.31 -3.56
CA PRO A 44 11.29 -13.25 -4.98
C PRO A 44 10.11 -12.84 -5.87
N THR A 45 8.88 -13.08 -5.44
CA THR A 45 7.69 -12.87 -6.30
C THR A 45 6.58 -12.10 -5.59
N ALA A 46 5.72 -11.47 -6.40
CA ALA A 46 4.49 -10.87 -5.91
C ALA A 46 3.61 -11.89 -5.16
N ALA A 47 3.53 -13.13 -5.66
CA ALA A 47 2.75 -14.19 -5.03
C ALA A 47 3.20 -14.45 -3.59
N ASP A 48 4.51 -14.45 -3.32
CA ASP A 48 5.07 -14.64 -1.99
C ASP A 48 4.71 -13.47 -1.06
N ALA A 49 4.76 -12.22 -1.55
CA ALA A 49 4.33 -11.05 -0.80
C ALA A 49 2.82 -11.07 -0.52
N TRP A 50 2.00 -11.47 -1.52
CA TRP A 50 0.55 -11.58 -1.39
C TRP A 50 0.11 -12.76 -0.52
N SER A 51 0.98 -13.73 -0.24
CA SER A 51 0.66 -14.88 0.63
C SER A 51 0.53 -14.49 2.11
N GLN A 52 0.97 -13.30 2.49
CA GLN A 52 0.92 -12.83 3.86
C GLN A 52 -0.52 -12.48 4.29
N SER A 53 -0.79 -12.44 5.59
CA SER A 53 -2.13 -12.14 6.14
C SER A 53 -2.58 -10.69 5.88
N MET A 54 -1.62 -9.78 5.71
CA MET A 54 -1.86 -8.38 5.36
C MET A 54 -0.97 -7.95 4.21
N VAL A 55 -1.55 -7.27 3.24
CA VAL A 55 -0.83 -6.64 2.13
C VAL A 55 -1.02 -5.14 2.17
N VAL A 56 0.10 -4.42 2.14
CA VAL A 56 0.13 -2.95 2.10
C VAL A 56 0.59 -2.50 0.72
N LYS A 57 -0.23 -1.70 0.05
CA LYS A 57 0.06 -1.14 -1.28
C LYS A 57 -0.21 0.36 -1.30
N VAL A 58 0.22 1.06 -2.35
CA VAL A 58 -0.20 2.44 -2.60
C VAL A 58 -1.44 2.48 -3.47
N LYS A 59 -1.40 1.83 -4.62
CA LYS A 59 -2.49 1.81 -5.61
C LYS A 59 -3.42 0.62 -5.39
N GLU A 60 -4.66 0.79 -5.82
CA GLU A 60 -5.66 -0.28 -5.90
C GLU A 60 -5.10 -1.53 -6.61
N PRO A 61 -5.59 -2.73 -6.28
CA PRO A 61 -5.16 -3.94 -6.96
C PRO A 61 -5.55 -3.91 -8.44
N THR A 62 -4.63 -4.36 -9.29
CA THR A 62 -4.86 -4.54 -10.73
C THR A 62 -5.64 -5.82 -11.02
N GLU A 63 -6.22 -5.94 -12.21
CA GLU A 63 -6.93 -7.17 -12.61
C GLU A 63 -6.04 -8.42 -12.53
N LYS A 64 -4.73 -8.28 -12.75
CA LYS A 64 -3.76 -9.39 -12.62
C LYS A 64 -3.59 -9.85 -11.16
N GLU A 65 -3.80 -8.94 -10.21
CA GLU A 65 -3.66 -9.20 -8.78
C GLU A 65 -4.95 -9.73 -8.13
N PHE A 66 -6.10 -9.68 -8.83
CA PHE A 66 -7.36 -10.21 -8.31
C PHE A 66 -7.30 -11.70 -7.98
N GLY A 67 -6.39 -12.45 -8.61
CA GLY A 67 -6.13 -13.86 -8.29
C GLY A 67 -5.56 -14.10 -6.90
N PHE A 68 -4.93 -13.09 -6.29
CA PHE A 68 -4.36 -13.18 -4.93
C PHE A 68 -5.36 -12.83 -3.82
N LEU A 69 -6.50 -12.22 -4.17
CA LEU A 69 -7.53 -11.86 -3.20
C LEU A 69 -8.17 -13.12 -2.60
N ARG A 70 -8.36 -13.15 -1.29
CA ARG A 70 -8.88 -14.28 -0.54
C ARG A 70 -9.51 -13.84 0.79
N PRO A 71 -10.33 -14.69 1.45
CA PRO A 71 -11.10 -14.29 2.64
C PRO A 71 -10.27 -13.93 3.88
N ASP A 72 -9.10 -14.53 4.03
CA ASP A 72 -8.18 -14.33 5.15
C ASP A 72 -7.14 -13.22 4.93
N LEU A 73 -7.25 -12.50 3.80
CA LEU A 73 -6.40 -11.38 3.47
C LEU A 73 -6.99 -10.06 3.95
N THR A 74 -6.16 -9.25 4.61
CA THR A 74 -6.41 -7.81 4.78
C THR A 74 -5.59 -7.02 3.78
N LEU A 75 -6.27 -6.26 2.91
CA LEU A 75 -5.64 -5.37 1.93
C LEU A 75 -5.74 -3.92 2.42
N PHE A 76 -4.59 -3.28 2.66
CA PHE A 76 -4.49 -1.89 3.09
C PHE A 76 -3.85 -1.03 1.99
N THR A 77 -4.65 -0.20 1.32
CA THR A 77 -4.25 0.58 0.14
C THR A 77 -5.25 1.69 -0.16
N TYR A 78 -4.93 2.60 -1.08
CA TYR A 78 -5.97 3.41 -1.74
C TYR A 78 -6.85 2.49 -2.58
N LEU A 79 -8.14 2.48 -2.35
CA LEU A 79 -9.09 1.60 -3.05
C LEU A 79 -9.86 2.33 -4.15
N HIS A 80 -10.18 3.61 -3.97
CA HIS A 80 -10.92 4.44 -4.92
C HIS A 80 -12.17 3.75 -5.49
N LEU A 81 -12.94 3.06 -4.64
CA LEU A 81 -14.01 2.14 -5.06
C LEU A 81 -15.05 2.77 -5.99
N ALA A 82 -15.35 4.06 -5.80
CA ALA A 82 -16.27 4.80 -6.67
C ALA A 82 -15.74 4.91 -8.13
N ALA A 83 -14.43 5.03 -8.30
CA ALA A 83 -13.78 5.12 -9.61
C ALA A 83 -13.48 3.74 -10.22
N TYR A 84 -13.32 2.72 -9.38
CA TYR A 84 -12.91 1.36 -9.78
C TYR A 84 -13.92 0.30 -9.33
N PRO A 85 -15.12 0.23 -9.92
CA PRO A 85 -16.16 -0.74 -9.54
C PRO A 85 -15.74 -2.20 -9.70
N LYS A 86 -14.79 -2.51 -10.59
CA LYS A 86 -14.22 -3.85 -10.72
C LYS A 86 -13.45 -4.27 -9.47
N VAL A 87 -12.75 -3.34 -8.81
CA VAL A 87 -12.04 -3.60 -7.54
C VAL A 87 -13.05 -3.91 -6.45
N ALA A 88 -14.11 -3.11 -6.32
CA ALA A 88 -15.17 -3.35 -5.36
C ALA A 88 -15.81 -4.74 -5.54
N LYS A 89 -16.13 -5.10 -6.80
CA LYS A 89 -16.68 -6.41 -7.14
C LYS A 89 -15.73 -7.55 -6.76
N ALA A 90 -14.43 -7.42 -7.11
CA ALA A 90 -13.43 -8.45 -6.81
C ALA A 90 -13.26 -8.66 -5.29
N LEU A 91 -13.22 -7.58 -4.50
CA LEU A 91 -13.14 -7.66 -3.05
C LEU A 91 -14.36 -8.38 -2.44
N LEU A 92 -15.56 -8.07 -2.91
CA LEU A 92 -16.80 -8.71 -2.47
C LEU A 92 -16.84 -10.20 -2.83
N GLU A 93 -16.56 -10.54 -4.08
CA GLU A 93 -16.56 -11.92 -4.57
C GLU A 93 -15.52 -12.80 -3.83
N LYS A 94 -14.35 -12.23 -3.56
CA LYS A 94 -13.26 -12.92 -2.85
C LYS A 94 -13.36 -12.81 -1.34
N LYS A 95 -14.33 -12.05 -0.82
CA LYS A 95 -14.53 -11.80 0.63
C LYS A 95 -13.27 -11.27 1.32
N THR A 96 -12.47 -10.50 0.61
CA THR A 96 -11.23 -9.90 1.12
C THR A 96 -11.56 -8.68 1.97
N THR A 97 -10.92 -8.54 3.13
CA THR A 97 -11.04 -7.34 3.96
C THR A 97 -10.23 -6.21 3.33
N GLY A 98 -10.90 -5.13 2.92
CA GLY A 98 -10.26 -3.93 2.39
C GLY A 98 -10.26 -2.80 3.40
N ILE A 99 -9.11 -2.19 3.66
CA ILE A 99 -8.96 -0.96 4.44
C ILE A 99 -8.43 0.11 3.48
N ALA A 100 -9.24 1.15 3.25
CA ALA A 100 -8.87 2.21 2.33
C ALA A 100 -8.13 3.33 3.06
N TYR A 101 -6.96 3.76 2.56
CA TYR A 101 -6.22 4.90 3.10
C TYR A 101 -7.07 6.17 3.14
N GLU A 102 -7.85 6.41 2.09
CA GLU A 102 -8.71 7.59 1.94
C GLU A 102 -9.87 7.65 2.94
N THR A 103 -10.17 6.56 3.64
CA THR A 103 -11.26 6.49 4.63
C THR A 103 -10.78 6.36 6.07
N VAL A 104 -9.47 6.27 6.31
CA VAL A 104 -8.92 6.31 7.67
C VAL A 104 -9.12 7.69 8.25
N GLN A 105 -9.97 7.79 9.27
CA GLN A 105 -10.40 9.04 9.88
C GLN A 105 -10.08 9.04 11.37
N LEU A 106 -9.58 10.16 11.87
CA LEU A 106 -9.37 10.40 13.30
C LEU A 106 -10.67 10.90 13.96
N GLU A 107 -10.68 10.95 15.30
CA GLU A 107 -11.84 11.40 16.07
C GLU A 107 -12.27 12.84 15.74
N ASP A 108 -11.31 13.71 15.37
CA ASP A 108 -11.55 15.08 14.94
C ASP A 108 -12.10 15.21 13.51
N GLY A 109 -12.29 14.08 12.80
CA GLY A 109 -12.78 14.05 11.42
C GLY A 109 -11.68 14.19 10.37
N SER A 110 -10.43 14.40 10.75
CA SER A 110 -9.30 14.52 9.80
C SER A 110 -8.97 13.18 9.13
N LEU A 111 -8.43 13.27 7.90
CA LEU A 111 -8.04 12.12 7.08
C LEU A 111 -6.50 12.11 6.90
N PRO A 112 -5.76 11.60 7.88
CA PRO A 112 -4.30 11.76 7.95
C PRO A 112 -3.54 11.09 6.82
N LEU A 113 -4.11 10.06 6.20
CA LEU A 113 -3.47 9.34 5.09
C LEU A 113 -3.85 9.91 3.71
N LEU A 114 -4.89 10.73 3.63
CA LEU A 114 -5.32 11.41 2.40
C LEU A 114 -4.69 12.81 2.27
N ALA A 115 -4.60 13.56 3.35
CA ALA A 115 -4.15 14.95 3.35
C ALA A 115 -2.78 15.16 2.67
N PRO A 116 -1.71 14.36 2.94
CA PRO A 116 -0.41 14.55 2.31
C PRO A 116 -0.45 14.40 0.79
N MET A 117 -1.25 13.48 0.27
CA MET A 117 -1.43 13.28 -1.18
C MET A 117 -2.12 14.48 -1.83
N SER A 118 -3.12 15.04 -1.17
CA SER A 118 -3.84 16.23 -1.64
C SER A 118 -2.95 17.46 -1.65
N GLU A 119 -2.09 17.64 -0.65
CA GLU A 119 -1.10 18.74 -0.61
C GLU A 119 -0.09 18.65 -1.74
N VAL A 120 0.46 17.46 -2.00
CA VAL A 120 1.40 17.26 -3.12
C VAL A 120 0.72 17.54 -4.45
N ALA A 121 -0.50 17.05 -4.65
CA ALA A 121 -1.26 17.30 -5.87
C ALA A 121 -1.54 18.80 -6.06
N GLY A 122 -1.94 19.53 -5.00
CA GLY A 122 -2.16 20.97 -5.04
C GLY A 122 -0.90 21.75 -5.44
N ARG A 123 0.26 21.43 -4.84
CA ARG A 123 1.54 22.08 -5.18
C ARG A 123 2.00 21.80 -6.61
N LEU A 124 1.70 20.61 -7.16
CA LEU A 124 2.04 20.28 -8.55
C LEU A 124 1.15 21.02 -9.55
N LEU A 125 -0.12 21.25 -9.22
CA LEU A 125 -1.06 22.02 -10.04
C LEU A 125 -0.66 23.51 -10.06
N ASP A 126 -0.27 24.06 -8.92
CA ASP A 126 0.17 25.47 -8.79
C ASP A 126 1.43 25.74 -9.63
N ARG A 127 2.36 24.78 -9.71
CA ARG A 127 3.55 24.88 -10.57
C ARG A 127 3.24 24.85 -12.08
N LYS A 128 2.13 24.24 -12.50
CA LYS A 128 1.72 24.19 -13.92
C LYS A 128 0.99 25.43 -14.39
N SER A 129 0.48 26.23 -13.48
CA SER A 129 -0.23 27.48 -13.80
C SER A 129 0.67 28.72 -13.91
N VAL A 130 1.99 28.55 -13.81
CA VAL A 130 3.00 29.61 -13.92
C VAL A 130 3.82 29.44 -15.21
N VAL A 131 3.15 29.18 -16.35
CA VAL A 131 3.75 29.22 -17.69
C VAL A 131 2.88 30.09 -18.57
#